data_22f8dcf74b9c2daa7485aa813eebfe31
#
_entry.id   22f8dcf74b9c2daa7485aa813eebfe31
#
_cell.length_a   1.000
_cell.length_b   1.000
_cell.length_c   1.000
_cell.angle_alpha   90.00
_cell.angle_beta   90.00
_cell.angle_gamma   90.00
#
_symmetry.space_group_name_H-M   'P 1'
#
loop_
_entity.id
_entity.type
_entity.pdbx_description
1 polymer ?
#
loop_
_entity_poly.entity_id
_entity_poly.type
_entity_poly.pdbx_seq_one_letter_code
_entity_poly.pdbx_strand_id
1 'polypeptide(L)'
;VSAKFAEEMSDDEMNAVIAEQAELQEEIDAIDAWDLERKAEIAMDALRVPQGDTDVTKLSGGEKRRVALCQLLLSAPDMLLLDEPTNHLDAESVAWLQKFLHDFPGTVVTITHDRYFLDDVAGWILELDRGAGIPYEGNYSGWLEQKQKRLEQEGRADDARVKSLSRELEWVRAAPKARQAKS
;
A
#
# COMPACT_ATOMS: atom_id res chain seq x y z
N VAL A 1 -6.47 32.14 11.43
CA VAL A 1 -7.40 33.13 10.88
C VAL A 1 -8.65 33.24 11.74
N SER A 2 -9.38 32.14 12.03
CA SER A 2 -10.66 32.19 12.78
C SER A 2 -10.56 32.89 14.16
N ALA A 3 -9.44 32.79 14.86
CA ALA A 3 -9.25 33.48 16.14
C ALA A 3 -9.14 34.98 15.98
N LYS A 4 -8.67 35.52 14.85
CA LYS A 4 -8.56 36.97 14.59
C LYS A 4 -9.92 37.65 14.56
N PHE A 5 -11.01 36.99 14.17
CA PHE A 5 -12.35 37.54 14.14
C PHE A 5 -12.92 37.89 15.53
N ALA A 6 -12.30 37.42 16.61
CA ALA A 6 -12.70 37.74 17.98
C ALA A 6 -12.08 39.05 18.52
N GLU A 7 -11.18 39.68 17.76
CA GLU A 7 -10.50 40.90 18.13
C GLU A 7 -11.19 42.11 17.51
N GLU A 8 -11.16 43.27 18.20
CA GLU A 8 -11.64 44.53 17.63
C GLU A 8 -10.67 44.98 16.52
N MET A 9 -11.19 45.13 15.31
CA MET A 9 -10.39 45.53 14.15
C MET A 9 -11.15 46.53 13.28
N SER A 10 -10.41 47.28 12.47
CA SER A 10 -10.98 48.22 11.50
C SER A 10 -11.61 47.46 10.31
N ASP A 11 -12.46 48.16 9.53
CA ASP A 11 -13.11 47.60 8.34
C ASP A 11 -12.09 47.11 7.31
N ASP A 12 -10.95 47.80 7.15
CA ASP A 12 -9.88 47.36 6.22
C ASP A 12 -9.17 46.11 6.71
N GLU A 13 -8.91 45.98 8.00
CA GLU A 13 -8.32 44.79 8.61
C GLU A 13 -9.28 43.61 8.53
N MET A 14 -10.57 43.84 8.76
CA MET A 14 -11.61 42.82 8.61
C MET A 14 -11.65 42.26 7.17
N ASN A 15 -11.64 43.16 6.18
CA ASN A 15 -11.62 42.72 4.76
C ASN A 15 -10.35 41.94 4.41
N ALA A 16 -9.19 42.31 4.95
CA ALA A 16 -7.95 41.54 4.74
C ALA A 16 -8.01 40.13 5.37
N VAL A 17 -8.58 40.01 6.57
CA VAL A 17 -8.77 38.70 7.24
C VAL A 17 -9.77 37.83 6.50
N ILE A 18 -10.84 38.41 5.94
CA ILE A 18 -11.80 37.66 5.10
C ILE A 18 -11.13 37.15 3.80
N ALA A 19 -10.31 38.01 3.15
CA ALA A 19 -9.58 37.57 1.95
C ALA A 19 -8.59 36.46 2.26
N GLU A 20 -7.80 36.57 3.34
CA GLU A 20 -6.88 35.51 3.81
C GLU A 20 -7.64 34.19 4.09
N GLN A 21 -8.83 34.30 4.71
CA GLN A 21 -9.66 33.13 4.97
C GLN A 21 -10.14 32.44 3.67
N ALA A 22 -10.57 33.23 2.69
CA ALA A 22 -11.04 32.71 1.41
C ALA A 22 -9.92 31.98 0.64
N GLU A 23 -8.71 32.55 0.58
CA GLU A 23 -7.55 31.92 -0.04
C GLU A 23 -7.19 30.58 0.64
N LEU A 24 -7.13 30.57 1.97
CA LEU A 24 -6.86 29.33 2.72
C LEU A 24 -7.96 28.29 2.55
N GLN A 25 -9.21 28.71 2.42
CA GLN A 25 -10.34 27.83 2.16
C GLN A 25 -10.21 27.16 0.78
N GLU A 26 -9.87 27.95 -0.26
CA GLU A 26 -9.63 27.42 -1.61
C GLU A 26 -8.45 26.43 -1.63
N GLU A 27 -7.36 26.71 -0.91
CA GLU A 27 -6.23 25.79 -0.79
C GLU A 27 -6.63 24.47 -0.10
N ILE A 28 -7.37 24.53 1.01
CA ILE A 28 -7.87 23.36 1.74
C ILE A 28 -8.78 22.51 0.85
N ASP A 29 -9.70 23.16 0.11
CA ASP A 29 -10.63 22.49 -0.80
C ASP A 29 -9.90 21.85 -1.98
N ALA A 30 -8.87 22.51 -2.53
CA ALA A 30 -8.09 22.03 -3.66
C ALA A 30 -7.32 20.74 -3.35
N ILE A 31 -6.86 20.56 -2.11
CA ILE A 31 -6.12 19.37 -1.66
C ILE A 31 -6.98 18.38 -0.87
N ASP A 32 -8.31 18.60 -0.80
CA ASP A 32 -9.25 17.77 -0.02
C ASP A 32 -8.78 17.56 1.46
N ALA A 33 -8.26 18.62 2.07
CA ALA A 33 -7.63 18.54 3.39
C ALA A 33 -8.62 18.39 4.54
N TRP A 34 -9.92 18.61 4.33
CA TRP A 34 -10.95 18.44 5.35
C TRP A 34 -11.05 17.02 5.90
N ASP A 35 -10.76 16.03 5.02
CA ASP A 35 -10.76 14.61 5.39
C ASP A 35 -9.39 14.08 5.83
N LEU A 36 -8.35 14.93 5.86
CA LEU A 36 -6.99 14.49 6.14
C LEU A 36 -6.84 13.85 7.52
N GLU A 37 -7.40 14.49 8.56
CA GLU A 37 -7.35 13.97 9.92
C GLU A 37 -8.04 12.61 10.02
N ARG A 38 -9.21 12.49 9.42
CA ARG A 38 -9.96 11.23 9.36
C ARG A 38 -9.23 10.14 8.55
N LYS A 39 -8.64 10.51 7.41
CA LYS A 39 -7.82 9.58 6.61
C LYS A 39 -6.61 9.09 7.41
N ALA A 40 -5.97 10.01 8.16
CA ALA A 40 -4.86 9.68 9.04
C ALA A 40 -5.28 8.73 10.16
N GLU A 41 -6.38 9.01 10.87
CA GLU A 41 -6.90 8.15 11.94
C GLU A 41 -7.22 6.73 11.42
N ILE A 42 -7.90 6.62 10.28
CA ILE A 42 -8.22 5.33 9.67
C ILE A 42 -6.96 4.53 9.32
N ALA A 43 -5.95 5.18 8.72
CA ALA A 43 -4.70 4.53 8.35
C ALA A 43 -3.88 4.12 9.58
N MET A 44 -3.84 4.96 10.60
CA MET A 44 -3.15 4.69 11.87
C MET A 44 -3.79 3.52 12.61
N ASP A 45 -5.12 3.46 12.68
CA ASP A 45 -5.86 2.37 13.32
C ASP A 45 -5.65 1.06 12.55
N ALA A 46 -5.84 1.08 11.23
CA ALA A 46 -5.69 -0.09 10.37
C ALA A 46 -4.27 -0.68 10.40
N LEU A 47 -3.24 0.14 10.47
CA LEU A 47 -1.84 -0.28 10.58
C LEU A 47 -1.38 -0.48 12.03
N ARG A 48 -2.28 -0.28 13.01
CA ARG A 48 -1.98 -0.37 14.45
C ARG A 48 -0.75 0.48 14.83
N VAL A 49 -0.74 1.70 14.32
CA VAL A 49 0.28 2.70 14.66
C VAL A 49 0.05 3.17 16.11
N PRO A 50 1.12 3.36 16.91
CA PRO A 50 0.99 3.95 18.25
C PRO A 50 0.30 5.31 18.22
N GLN A 51 -0.27 5.72 19.37
CA GLN A 51 -0.95 7.02 19.51
C GLN A 51 -0.04 8.17 19.08
N GLY A 52 -0.63 9.24 18.51
CA GLY A 52 0.09 10.31 17.84
C GLY A 52 1.03 11.15 18.74
N ASP A 53 0.85 11.11 20.05
CA ASP A 53 1.70 11.77 21.06
C ASP A 53 2.88 10.91 21.52
N THR A 54 3.00 9.67 21.02
CA THR A 54 4.05 8.74 21.42
C THR A 54 5.40 9.16 20.85
N ASP A 55 6.41 9.23 21.73
CA ASP A 55 7.79 9.55 21.34
C ASP A 55 8.37 8.47 20.42
N VAL A 56 8.62 8.83 19.16
CA VAL A 56 9.14 7.93 18.10
C VAL A 56 10.45 7.26 18.49
N THR A 57 11.26 7.89 19.37
CA THR A 57 12.55 7.30 19.80
C THR A 57 12.36 6.05 20.64
N LYS A 58 11.22 5.92 21.32
CA LYS A 58 10.88 4.80 22.21
C LYS A 58 10.21 3.64 21.50
N LEU A 59 9.82 3.81 20.24
CA LEU A 59 9.14 2.78 19.46
C LEU A 59 10.08 1.63 19.11
N SER A 60 9.52 0.42 19.09
CA SER A 60 10.18 -0.77 18.56
C SER A 60 10.43 -0.64 17.04
N GLY A 61 11.31 -1.48 16.49
CA GLY A 61 11.60 -1.48 15.05
C GLY A 61 10.36 -1.72 14.18
N GLY A 62 9.46 -2.60 14.61
CA GLY A 62 8.20 -2.87 13.92
C GLY A 62 7.23 -1.69 13.95
N GLU A 63 7.08 -1.03 15.10
CA GLU A 63 6.26 0.18 15.24
C GLU A 63 6.79 1.33 14.37
N LYS A 64 8.11 1.56 14.36
CA LYS A 64 8.74 2.57 13.49
C LYS A 64 8.46 2.31 12.01
N ARG A 65 8.50 1.03 11.57
CA ARG A 65 8.16 0.65 10.20
C ARG A 65 6.69 0.93 9.86
N ARG A 66 5.77 0.61 10.78
CA ARG A 66 4.34 0.90 10.58
C ARG A 66 4.05 2.40 10.52
N VAL A 67 4.70 3.19 11.38
CA VAL A 67 4.61 4.66 11.32
C VAL A 67 5.13 5.19 9.98
N ALA A 68 6.30 4.73 9.54
CA ALA A 68 6.88 5.15 8.26
C ALA A 68 6.00 4.75 7.06
N LEU A 69 5.45 3.53 7.08
CA LEU A 69 4.51 3.07 6.06
C LEU A 69 3.24 3.95 6.04
N CYS A 70 2.64 4.20 7.20
CA CYS A 70 1.47 5.05 7.34
C CYS A 70 1.73 6.45 6.76
N GLN A 71 2.85 7.09 7.14
CA GLN A 71 3.26 8.39 6.61
C GLN A 71 3.43 8.37 5.09
N LEU A 72 4.08 7.34 4.55
CA LEU A 72 4.30 7.19 3.11
C LEU A 72 2.97 7.07 2.36
N LEU A 73 2.03 6.26 2.84
CA LEU A 73 0.72 6.07 2.22
C LEU A 73 -0.12 7.34 2.25
N LEU A 74 -0.10 8.08 3.36
CA LEU A 74 -0.82 9.35 3.51
C LEU A 74 -0.23 10.48 2.66
N SER A 75 1.04 10.43 2.31
CA SER A 75 1.66 11.43 1.42
C SER A 75 1.21 11.33 -0.03
N ALA A 76 0.49 10.24 -0.40
CA ALA A 76 -0.09 9.98 -1.72
C ALA A 76 0.84 10.36 -2.90
N PRO A 77 2.06 9.82 -2.98
CA PRO A 77 3.00 10.14 -4.06
C PRO A 77 2.53 9.53 -5.39
N ASP A 78 3.07 9.98 -6.51
CA ASP A 78 2.78 9.40 -7.83
C ASP A 78 3.27 7.96 -7.96
N MET A 79 4.30 7.57 -7.19
CA MET A 79 4.89 6.23 -7.20
C MET A 79 5.25 5.78 -5.78
N LEU A 80 4.83 4.56 -5.43
CA LEU A 80 5.20 3.84 -4.21
C LEU A 80 6.23 2.75 -4.52
N LEU A 81 7.35 2.77 -3.80
CA LEU A 81 8.34 1.70 -3.81
C LEU A 81 8.35 1.01 -2.44
N LEU A 82 7.88 -0.23 -2.40
CA LEU A 82 7.67 -0.97 -1.16
C LEU A 82 8.55 -2.22 -1.13
N ASP A 83 9.34 -2.35 -0.07
CA ASP A 83 10.18 -3.52 0.19
C ASP A 83 9.63 -4.28 1.42
N GLU A 84 9.12 -5.50 1.17
CA GLU A 84 8.49 -6.37 2.17
C GLU A 84 7.46 -5.64 3.05
N PRO A 85 6.42 -4.99 2.45
CA PRO A 85 5.51 -4.13 3.19
C PRO A 85 4.60 -4.90 4.17
N THR A 86 4.40 -6.19 3.97
CA THR A 86 3.59 -7.06 4.85
C THR A 86 4.33 -7.51 6.10
N ASN A 87 5.65 -7.34 6.16
CA ASN A 87 6.44 -7.74 7.33
C ASN A 87 6.02 -6.95 8.58
N HIS A 88 5.79 -7.68 9.67
CA HIS A 88 5.35 -7.14 10.96
C HIS A 88 3.91 -6.58 10.99
N LEU A 89 3.11 -6.85 9.95
CA LEU A 89 1.68 -6.59 9.93
C LEU A 89 0.91 -7.85 10.33
N ASP A 90 -0.21 -7.66 11.01
CA ASP A 90 -1.17 -8.73 11.20
C ASP A 90 -2.11 -8.90 9.98
N ALA A 91 -2.94 -9.92 9.99
CA ALA A 91 -3.80 -10.24 8.85
C ALA A 91 -4.81 -9.14 8.50
N GLU A 92 -5.29 -8.40 9.49
CA GLU A 92 -6.23 -7.28 9.28
C GLU A 92 -5.53 -6.10 8.63
N SER A 93 -4.33 -5.74 9.12
CA SER A 93 -3.51 -4.68 8.53
C SER A 93 -3.06 -5.02 7.11
N VAL A 94 -2.73 -6.29 6.83
CA VAL A 94 -2.41 -6.75 5.47
C VAL A 94 -3.62 -6.62 4.55
N ALA A 95 -4.81 -7.04 4.99
CA ALA A 95 -6.03 -6.93 4.18
C ALA A 95 -6.41 -5.47 3.88
N TRP A 96 -6.21 -4.58 4.85
CA TRP A 96 -6.42 -3.15 4.64
C TRP A 96 -5.40 -2.58 3.64
N LEU A 97 -4.11 -2.95 3.78
CA LEU A 97 -3.05 -2.51 2.86
C LEU A 97 -3.32 -2.98 1.43
N GLN A 98 -3.74 -4.24 1.23
CA GLN A 98 -4.13 -4.77 -0.08
C GLN A 98 -5.21 -3.91 -0.73
N LYS A 99 -6.27 -3.59 0.02
CA LYS A 99 -7.35 -2.73 -0.47
C LYS A 99 -6.85 -1.32 -0.80
N PHE A 100 -6.04 -0.73 0.08
CA PHE A 100 -5.46 0.60 -0.15
C PHE A 100 -4.64 0.64 -1.44
N LEU A 101 -3.77 -0.34 -1.66
CA LEU A 101 -2.90 -0.40 -2.85
C LEU A 101 -3.68 -0.71 -4.13
N HIS A 102 -4.77 -1.48 -4.05
CA HIS A 102 -5.67 -1.73 -5.18
C HIS A 102 -6.35 -0.44 -5.64
N ASP A 103 -6.76 0.41 -4.69
CA ASP A 103 -7.46 1.68 -4.97
C ASP A 103 -6.48 2.86 -5.19
N PHE A 104 -5.17 2.62 -5.06
CA PHE A 104 -4.15 3.66 -5.18
C PHE A 104 -4.05 4.17 -6.63
N PRO A 105 -4.17 5.49 -6.87
CA PRO A 105 -4.22 6.04 -8.23
C PRO A 105 -2.86 6.09 -8.94
N GLY A 106 -1.77 5.97 -8.19
CA GLY A 106 -0.39 6.04 -8.69
C GLY A 106 0.19 4.66 -9.06
N THR A 107 1.47 4.64 -9.34
CA THR A 107 2.21 3.41 -9.64
C THR A 107 2.71 2.77 -8.35
N VAL A 108 2.49 1.46 -8.19
CA VAL A 108 3.02 0.67 -7.07
C VAL A 108 4.05 -0.32 -7.58
N VAL A 109 5.25 -0.28 -7.02
CA VAL A 109 6.29 -1.30 -7.22
C VAL A 109 6.59 -1.92 -5.86
N THR A 110 6.38 -3.22 -5.73
CA THR A 110 6.61 -3.93 -4.48
C THR A 110 7.50 -5.13 -4.66
N ILE A 111 8.37 -5.37 -3.68
CA ILE A 111 9.16 -6.58 -3.53
C ILE A 111 8.63 -7.29 -2.29
N THR A 112 8.19 -8.54 -2.43
CA THR A 112 7.71 -9.33 -1.29
C THR A 112 7.77 -10.83 -1.57
N HIS A 113 7.84 -11.62 -0.52
CA HIS A 113 7.70 -13.07 -0.54
C HIS A 113 6.27 -13.53 -0.22
N ASP A 114 5.37 -12.62 0.10
CA ASP A 114 3.96 -12.93 0.38
C ASP A 114 3.18 -13.14 -0.93
N ARG A 115 2.96 -14.40 -1.26
CA ARG A 115 2.29 -14.82 -2.50
C ARG A 115 0.82 -14.45 -2.55
N TYR A 116 0.15 -14.45 -1.39
CA TYR A 116 -1.25 -14.05 -1.30
C TYR A 116 -1.39 -12.55 -1.54
N PHE A 117 -0.47 -11.78 -0.97
CA PHE A 117 -0.40 -10.35 -1.22
C PHE A 117 -0.18 -10.04 -2.70
N LEU A 118 0.78 -10.73 -3.35
CA LEU A 118 1.02 -10.56 -4.79
C LEU A 118 -0.17 -10.99 -5.64
N ASP A 119 -0.89 -12.02 -5.25
CA ASP A 119 -2.03 -12.52 -6.00
C ASP A 119 -3.21 -11.54 -5.98
N ASP A 120 -3.37 -10.80 -4.88
CA ASP A 120 -4.45 -9.83 -4.70
C ASP A 120 -4.11 -8.43 -5.26
N VAL A 121 -2.82 -8.01 -5.24
CA VAL A 121 -2.43 -6.61 -5.54
C VAL A 121 -1.74 -6.47 -6.90
N ALA A 122 -0.99 -7.47 -7.36
CA ALA A 122 -0.17 -7.33 -8.55
C ALA A 122 -0.98 -7.42 -9.84
N GLY A 123 -0.86 -6.43 -10.72
CA GLY A 123 -1.31 -6.48 -12.11
C GLY A 123 -0.20 -6.91 -13.09
N TRP A 124 1.06 -6.81 -12.64
CA TRP A 124 2.25 -7.21 -13.38
C TRP A 124 3.28 -7.81 -12.41
N ILE A 125 4.03 -8.81 -12.89
CA ILE A 125 5.15 -9.39 -12.17
C ILE A 125 6.40 -9.27 -13.01
N LEU A 126 7.46 -8.69 -12.45
CA LEU A 126 8.79 -8.66 -13.03
C LEU A 126 9.66 -9.75 -12.39
N GLU A 127 9.91 -10.83 -13.12
CA GLU A 127 10.83 -11.86 -12.70
C GLU A 127 12.27 -11.47 -13.04
N LEU A 128 13.16 -11.52 -12.05
CA LEU A 128 14.59 -11.36 -12.27
C LEU A 128 15.24 -12.73 -12.35
N ASP A 129 15.67 -13.13 -13.55
CA ASP A 129 16.33 -14.42 -13.79
C ASP A 129 17.63 -14.22 -14.56
N ARG A 130 18.75 -14.67 -14.01
CA ARG A 130 20.09 -14.66 -14.64
C ARG A 130 20.51 -13.30 -15.20
N GLY A 131 20.16 -12.23 -14.49
CA GLY A 131 20.50 -10.85 -14.89
C GLY A 131 19.55 -10.24 -15.93
N ALA A 132 18.50 -10.92 -16.32
CA ALA A 132 17.42 -10.40 -17.16
C ALA A 132 16.15 -10.16 -16.36
N GLY A 133 15.42 -9.09 -16.70
CA GLY A 133 14.07 -8.84 -16.18
C GLY A 133 13.04 -9.34 -17.19
N ILE A 134 12.15 -10.22 -16.77
CA ILE A 134 11.11 -10.81 -17.61
C ILE A 134 9.76 -10.37 -17.07
N PRO A 135 9.03 -9.49 -17.80
CA PRO A 135 7.72 -9.04 -17.38
C PRO A 135 6.64 -10.07 -17.71
N TYR A 136 5.70 -10.24 -16.78
CA TYR A 136 4.50 -11.06 -16.96
C TYR A 136 3.28 -10.21 -16.58
N GLU A 137 2.29 -10.20 -17.43
CA GLU A 137 1.00 -9.60 -17.15
C GLU A 137 0.17 -10.50 -16.26
N GLY A 138 -0.46 -9.92 -15.24
CA GLY A 138 -1.30 -10.61 -14.28
C GLY A 138 -0.69 -10.71 -12.90
N ASN A 139 -1.39 -11.45 -12.04
CA ASN A 139 -1.04 -11.69 -10.65
C ASN A 139 -0.06 -12.86 -10.49
N TYR A 140 0.21 -13.27 -9.24
CA TYR A 140 1.14 -14.36 -8.94
C TYR A 140 0.71 -15.71 -9.54
N SER A 141 -0.59 -16.03 -9.47
CA SER A 141 -1.14 -17.26 -10.09
C SER A 141 -0.97 -17.26 -11.61
N GLY A 142 -1.24 -16.12 -12.27
CA GLY A 142 -1.05 -15.94 -13.70
C GLY A 142 0.42 -16.06 -14.12
N TRP A 143 1.33 -15.50 -13.32
CA TRP A 143 2.77 -15.63 -13.52
C TRP A 143 3.22 -17.11 -13.47
N LEU A 144 2.75 -17.90 -12.48
CA LEU A 144 3.09 -19.32 -12.37
C LEU A 144 2.67 -20.11 -13.61
N GLU A 145 1.45 -19.88 -14.12
CA GLU A 145 0.95 -20.55 -15.32
C GLU A 145 1.75 -20.19 -16.58
N GLN A 146 2.08 -18.91 -16.76
CA GLN A 146 2.87 -18.44 -17.89
C GLN A 146 4.31 -18.97 -17.82
N LYS A 147 4.90 -18.99 -16.64
CA LYS A 147 6.24 -19.55 -16.41
C LYS A 147 6.29 -21.05 -16.69
N GLN A 148 5.28 -21.80 -16.27
CA GLN A 148 5.20 -23.24 -16.57
C GLN A 148 5.16 -23.48 -18.08
N LYS A 149 4.29 -22.78 -18.81
CA LYS A 149 4.18 -22.88 -20.27
C LYS A 149 5.50 -22.55 -20.98
N ARG A 150 6.19 -21.51 -20.51
CA ARG A 150 7.49 -21.13 -21.07
C ARG A 150 8.53 -22.23 -20.89
N LEU A 151 8.63 -22.82 -19.68
CA LEU A 151 9.57 -23.89 -19.39
C LEU A 151 9.29 -25.15 -20.20
N GLU A 152 8.03 -25.50 -20.44
CA GLU A 152 7.63 -26.61 -21.32
C GLU A 152 8.04 -26.36 -22.78
N GLN A 153 7.87 -25.11 -23.26
CA GLN A 153 8.26 -24.75 -24.65
C GLN A 153 9.77 -24.69 -24.85
N GLU A 154 10.54 -24.28 -23.86
CA GLU A 154 12.01 -24.23 -23.92
C GLU A 154 12.68 -25.62 -23.90
N GLY A 155 11.90 -26.70 -23.73
CA GLY A 155 12.41 -28.06 -23.68
C GLY A 155 13.42 -28.35 -22.56
N ARG A 156 13.54 -27.41 -21.61
CA ARG A 156 14.34 -27.54 -20.41
C ARG A 156 13.47 -28.14 -19.31
N ALA A 157 13.03 -29.37 -19.49
CA ALA A 157 12.42 -30.14 -18.43
C ALA A 157 13.49 -30.52 -17.40
N ASP A 158 13.89 -29.58 -16.55
CA ASP A 158 14.41 -29.91 -15.24
C ASP A 158 13.21 -30.47 -14.45
N ASP A 159 12.97 -31.75 -14.52
CA ASP A 159 11.81 -32.47 -13.95
C ASP A 159 11.54 -32.06 -12.48
N ALA A 160 12.59 -31.74 -11.74
CA ALA A 160 12.49 -31.29 -10.36
C ALA A 160 11.88 -29.89 -10.26
N ARG A 161 12.20 -28.99 -11.18
CA ARG A 161 11.73 -27.61 -11.19
C ARG A 161 10.27 -27.50 -11.64
N VAL A 162 9.91 -28.26 -12.65
CA VAL A 162 8.53 -28.39 -13.13
C VAL A 162 7.62 -28.98 -12.04
N LYS A 163 8.08 -30.03 -11.34
CA LYS A 163 7.34 -30.60 -10.19
C LYS A 163 7.17 -29.63 -9.04
N SER A 164 8.18 -28.80 -8.75
CA SER A 164 8.07 -27.78 -7.71
C SER A 164 7.03 -26.73 -8.07
N LEU A 165 7.07 -26.20 -9.31
CA LEU A 165 6.10 -25.24 -9.82
C LEU A 165 4.67 -25.78 -9.84
N SER A 166 4.50 -27.04 -10.27
CA SER A 166 3.19 -27.69 -10.26
C SER A 166 2.58 -27.80 -8.85
N ARG A 167 3.40 -28.18 -7.86
CA ARG A 167 2.94 -28.22 -6.45
C ARG A 167 2.53 -26.84 -5.94
N GLU A 168 3.25 -25.82 -6.33
CA GLU A 168 2.96 -24.45 -5.94
C GLU A 168 1.67 -23.94 -6.57
N LEU A 169 1.42 -24.26 -7.84
CA LEU A 169 0.18 -23.96 -8.53
C LEU A 169 -1.03 -24.67 -7.89
N GLU A 170 -0.88 -25.95 -7.53
CA GLU A 170 -1.91 -26.69 -6.80
C GLU A 170 -2.22 -26.04 -5.46
N TRP A 171 -1.19 -25.59 -4.73
CA TRP A 171 -1.35 -24.90 -3.48
C TRP A 171 -2.13 -23.58 -3.62
N VAL A 172 -1.80 -22.74 -4.61
CA VAL A 172 -2.52 -21.49 -4.90
C VAL A 172 -3.98 -21.77 -5.26
N ARG A 173 -4.25 -22.77 -6.10
CA ARG A 173 -5.63 -23.15 -6.47
C ARG A 173 -6.44 -23.73 -5.30
N ALA A 174 -5.80 -24.36 -4.34
CA ALA A 174 -6.44 -24.87 -3.12
C ALA A 174 -6.68 -23.79 -2.05
N ALA A 175 -5.95 -22.68 -2.08
CA ALA A 175 -6.00 -21.61 -1.09
C ALA A 175 -7.40 -20.97 -0.86
N PRO A 176 -8.28 -20.79 -1.88
CA PRO A 176 -9.61 -20.26 -1.65
C PRO A 176 -10.47 -21.10 -0.70
N LYS A 177 -10.28 -22.41 -0.70
CA LYS A 177 -11.01 -23.33 0.18
C LYS A 177 -10.52 -23.29 1.64
N ALA A 178 -9.26 -22.99 1.87
CA ALA A 178 -8.69 -22.89 3.21
C ALA A 178 -9.04 -21.57 3.91
N ARG A 179 -9.24 -20.47 3.17
CA ARG A 179 -9.70 -19.19 3.73
C ARG A 179 -11.14 -19.24 4.25
N GLN A 180 -12.02 -20.04 3.60
CA GLN A 180 -13.43 -20.19 4.03
C GLN A 180 -13.60 -21.11 5.26
N ALA A 181 -12.61 -21.91 5.63
CA ALA A 181 -12.67 -22.82 6.76
C ALA A 181 -12.19 -22.23 8.10
N LYS A 182 -11.74 -20.96 8.11
CA LYS A 182 -11.29 -20.23 9.31
C LYS A 182 -12.14 -19.01 9.67
N SER A 183 -13.34 -18.91 9.08
CA SER A 183 -14.36 -17.93 9.47
C SER A 183 -15.30 -18.53 10.48
#